data_bef7e3da0074667c7f30c2c5008e0b21
#
_entry.id   bef7e3da0074667c7f30c2c5008e0b21
#
_cell.length_a   1.000
_cell.length_b   1.000
_cell.length_c   1.000
_cell.angle_alpha   90.00
_cell.angle_beta   90.00
_cell.angle_gamma   90.00
#
_symmetry.space_group_name_H-M   'P 1'
#
loop_
_entity.id
_entity.type
_entity.pdbx_description
1 polymer ?
#
loop_
_entity_poly.entity_id
_entity_poly.type
_entity_poly.pdbx_seq_one_letter_code
_entity_poly.pdbx_strand_id
1 'polypeptide(L)'
;MSNGYTLASPNNIVVLQGLDKVTARVHTFQAPLGSVVRFGTLEIIAHQCDKRPPEETPESAAFLDVSEVRQGEPTQSLFRGWMFASSPALSALEHPVYDVWVLDCLGPVQKLDLSQKPIQN
;
A
#
# COMPACT_ATOMS: atom_id res chain seq x y z
N MET A 1 8.78 15.43 23.84
CA MET A 1 8.40 15.27 23.41
C MET A 1 7.90 15.13 22.72
N SER A 2 7.68 15.41 22.59
CA SER A 2 7.02 15.39 21.95
C SER A 2 6.83 15.02 21.14
N ASN A 3 6.98 15.20 21.00
CA ASN A 3 6.74 14.97 20.22
C ASN A 3 6.39 14.45 19.43
N GLY A 4 6.15 14.61 19.31
CA GLY A 4 5.61 14.25 18.52
C GLY A 4 5.47 13.51 18.06
N TYR A 5 5.43 13.40 18.03
CA TYR A 5 5.14 12.76 17.58
C TYR A 5 4.63 12.55 16.73
N THR A 6 4.26 12.78 16.73
CA THR A 6 3.59 12.75 16.01
C THR A 6 3.81 12.74 14.98
N LEU A 7 4.16 12.95 14.87
CA LEU A 7 4.30 13.07 14.02
C LEU A 7 4.29 12.60 13.28
N ALA A 8 4.26 12.61 13.75
CA ALA A 8 4.25 12.58 12.82
C ALA A 8 4.22 11.71 11.71
N SER A 9 4.30 10.73 11.56
CA SER A 9 4.18 9.93 10.42
C SER A 9 2.97 9.05 10.54
N PRO A 10 1.83 9.64 10.39
CA PRO A 10 0.60 8.91 10.58
C PRO A 10 0.35 7.86 9.53
N ASN A 11 0.91 8.02 8.33
CA ASN A 11 0.63 7.08 7.25
C ASN A 11 1.79 6.11 7.08
N ASN A 12 1.77 5.02 7.83
CA ASN A 12 2.84 4.04 7.74
C ASN A 12 2.38 2.67 7.27
N ILE A 13 1.15 2.57 6.78
CA ILE A 13 0.63 1.33 6.23
C ILE A 13 -0.06 1.65 4.91
N VAL A 14 0.29 0.93 3.86
CA VAL A 14 -0.37 1.07 2.57
C VAL A 14 -1.39 -0.04 2.44
N VAL A 15 -2.61 0.30 2.04
CA VAL A 15 -3.62 -0.68 1.72
C VAL A 15 -3.56 -0.91 0.23
N LEU A 16 -3.31 -2.14 -0.16
CA LEU A 16 -3.16 -2.54 -1.55
C LEU A 16 -4.24 -3.53 -1.92
N GLN A 17 -4.54 -3.56 -3.20
CA GLN A 17 -5.42 -4.57 -3.72
C GLN A 17 -4.71 -5.27 -4.86
N GLY A 18 -4.77 -6.59 -4.86
CA GLY A 18 -4.13 -7.38 -5.89
C GLY A 18 -5.14 -8.22 -6.63
N LEU A 19 -4.93 -8.37 -7.92
CA LEU A 19 -5.78 -9.18 -8.79
C LEU A 19 -4.95 -10.31 -9.38
N ASP A 20 -5.47 -11.52 -9.26
CA ASP A 20 -4.95 -12.66 -9.99
C ASP A 20 -5.81 -12.81 -11.23
N LYS A 21 -5.24 -12.52 -12.39
CA LYS A 21 -6.01 -12.48 -13.63
C LYS A 21 -6.42 -13.87 -14.12
N VAL A 22 -5.70 -14.89 -13.69
CA VAL A 22 -6.02 -16.24 -14.11
C VAL A 22 -7.28 -16.75 -13.41
N THR A 23 -7.37 -16.50 -12.10
CA THR A 23 -8.51 -16.95 -11.33
C THR A 23 -9.56 -15.87 -11.13
N ALA A 24 -9.25 -14.65 -11.54
CA ALA A 24 -10.12 -13.49 -11.35
C ALA A 24 -10.38 -13.20 -9.88
N ARG A 25 -9.43 -13.54 -9.01
CA ARG A 25 -9.58 -13.29 -7.59
C ARG A 25 -8.92 -11.99 -7.19
N VAL A 26 -9.59 -11.26 -6.31
CA VAL A 26 -9.11 -9.98 -5.81
C VAL A 26 -8.88 -10.11 -4.32
N HIS A 27 -7.74 -9.63 -3.85
CA HIS A 27 -7.40 -9.64 -2.44
C HIS A 27 -6.99 -8.25 -2.01
N THR A 28 -7.44 -7.86 -0.82
CA THR A 28 -7.01 -6.61 -0.21
C THR A 28 -6.07 -6.95 0.93
N PHE A 29 -4.93 -6.29 0.97
CA PHE A 29 -3.94 -6.59 2.00
C PHE A 29 -3.20 -5.32 2.39
N GLN A 30 -2.49 -5.38 3.49
CA GLN A 30 -1.79 -4.24 4.03
C GLN A 30 -0.29 -4.44 3.93
N ALA A 31 0.41 -3.34 3.64
CA ALA A 31 1.85 -3.34 3.52
C ALA A 31 2.42 -2.27 4.43
N PRO A 32 2.91 -2.65 5.61
CA PRO A 32 3.60 -1.68 6.45
C PRO A 32 4.85 -1.17 5.74
N LEU A 33 5.12 0.11 5.91
CA LEU A 33 6.27 0.71 5.21
C LEU A 33 7.55 -0.01 5.56
N GLY A 34 8.34 -0.29 4.56
CA GLY A 34 9.63 -0.96 4.73
C GLY A 34 9.56 -2.45 4.83
N SER A 35 8.36 -3.02 4.91
CA SER A 35 8.22 -4.48 5.03
C SER A 35 8.00 -5.10 3.67
N VAL A 36 8.48 -6.33 3.53
CA VAL A 36 8.25 -7.10 2.30
C VAL A 36 6.94 -7.84 2.46
N VAL A 37 6.01 -7.62 1.55
CA VAL A 37 4.77 -8.40 1.52
C VAL A 37 4.71 -9.14 0.20
N ARG A 38 4.04 -10.27 0.21
CA ARG A 38 3.98 -11.11 -0.97
C ARG A 38 2.56 -11.22 -1.50
N PHE A 39 2.47 -11.23 -2.82
CA PHE A 39 1.21 -11.51 -3.52
C PHE A 39 1.55 -12.37 -4.71
N GLY A 40 1.22 -13.66 -4.64
CA GLY A 40 1.65 -14.60 -5.66
C GLY A 40 3.17 -14.68 -5.71
N THR A 41 3.73 -14.46 -6.88
CA THR A 41 5.19 -14.44 -7.04
C THR A 41 5.77 -13.05 -6.86
N LEU A 42 4.93 -12.08 -6.53
CA LEU A 42 5.41 -10.71 -6.38
C LEU A 42 5.86 -10.44 -4.94
N GLU A 43 6.91 -9.67 -4.83
CA GLU A 43 7.33 -9.10 -3.56
C GLU A 43 7.16 -7.59 -3.67
N ILE A 44 6.49 -7.02 -2.69
CA ILE A 44 6.15 -5.61 -2.71
C ILE A 44 6.69 -4.95 -1.47
N ILE A 45 7.40 -3.84 -1.66
CA ILE A 45 7.85 -3.01 -0.55
C ILE A 45 7.28 -1.62 -0.76
N ALA A 46 6.53 -1.15 0.23
CA ALA A 46 6.02 0.22 0.21
C ALA A 46 7.02 1.09 0.97
N HIS A 47 7.52 2.11 0.33
CA HIS A 47 8.51 2.98 0.94
C HIS A 47 7.89 4.23 1.53
N GLN A 48 6.78 4.67 0.98
CA GLN A 48 6.16 5.90 1.42
C GLN A 48 4.69 5.88 1.08
N CYS A 49 3.87 6.52 1.89
CA CYS A 49 2.45 6.62 1.64
C CYS A 49 1.95 7.98 2.07
N ASP A 50 1.34 8.70 1.14
CA ASP A 50 0.81 10.03 1.40
C ASP A 50 -0.67 10.04 1.15
N LYS A 51 -1.40 10.70 2.04
CA LYS A 51 -2.84 10.81 1.91
C LYS A 51 -3.22 12.27 2.10
N ARG A 52 -4.03 12.78 1.20
CA ARG A 52 -4.45 14.18 1.30
C ARG A 52 -5.32 14.40 2.52
N PRO A 53 -5.28 15.62 3.08
CA PRO A 53 -6.16 15.96 4.21
C PRO A 53 -7.62 15.82 3.82
N PRO A 54 -8.49 15.60 4.80
CA PRO A 54 -9.92 15.36 4.51
C PRO A 54 -10.62 16.50 3.80
N GLU A 55 -10.11 17.71 3.94
CA GLU A 55 -10.77 18.84 3.31
C GLU A 55 -10.46 18.98 1.83
N GLU A 56 -9.55 18.15 1.31
CA GLU A 56 -9.22 18.20 -0.10
C GLU A 56 -9.84 17.02 -0.82
N THR A 57 -9.77 17.05 -2.14
CA THR A 57 -10.23 15.91 -2.93
C THR A 57 -9.46 14.67 -2.50
N PRO A 58 -10.15 13.58 -2.21
CA PRO A 58 -9.47 12.39 -1.72
C PRO A 58 -8.42 11.88 -2.70
N GLU A 59 -7.26 11.58 -2.17
CA GLU A 59 -6.19 10.98 -2.93
C GLU A 59 -5.23 10.31 -1.98
N SER A 60 -4.76 9.14 -2.37
CA SER A 60 -3.70 8.45 -1.66
C SER A 60 -2.67 8.04 -2.68
N ALA A 61 -1.41 8.15 -2.32
CA ALA A 61 -0.31 7.81 -3.20
C ALA A 61 0.74 7.03 -2.42
N ALA A 62 1.34 6.05 -3.05
CA ALA A 62 2.37 5.26 -2.40
C ALA A 62 3.53 5.04 -3.36
N PHE A 63 4.75 5.08 -2.81
CA PHE A 63 5.93 4.73 -3.57
C PHE A 63 6.19 3.26 -3.33
N LEU A 64 6.10 2.48 -4.40
CA LEU A 64 6.19 1.04 -4.32
C LEU A 64 7.37 0.52 -5.10
N ASP A 65 7.91 -0.58 -4.60
CA ASP A 65 8.97 -1.32 -5.28
C ASP A 65 8.41 -2.74 -5.44
N VAL A 66 8.17 -3.17 -6.66
CA VAL A 66 7.55 -4.45 -6.94
C VAL A 66 8.52 -5.30 -7.74
N SER A 67 8.79 -6.49 -7.23
CA SER A 67 9.70 -7.42 -7.90
C SER A 67 9.03 -8.77 -8.04
N GLU A 68 9.48 -9.54 -9.01
CA GLU A 68 9.01 -10.90 -9.14
C GLU A 68 10.10 -11.84 -8.70
N VAL A 69 9.73 -12.78 -7.83
CA VAL A 69 10.66 -13.76 -7.30
C VAL A 69 10.15 -15.13 -7.67
N ARG A 70 10.88 -15.82 -8.53
CA ARG A 70 10.56 -17.18 -8.91
C ARG A 70 11.70 -18.08 -8.53
N GLN A 71 11.33 -19.29 -8.12
CA GLN A 71 12.33 -20.24 -7.69
C GLN A 71 13.27 -20.57 -8.83
N GLY A 72 14.57 -20.51 -8.56
CA GLY A 72 15.56 -20.86 -9.56
C GLY A 72 15.86 -19.76 -10.57
N GLU A 73 15.28 -18.58 -10.40
CA GLU A 73 15.51 -17.46 -11.30
C GLU A 73 15.95 -16.22 -10.54
N PRO A 74 16.68 -15.32 -11.19
CA PRO A 74 17.04 -14.06 -10.52
C PRO A 74 15.80 -13.23 -10.26
N THR A 75 15.82 -12.49 -9.17
CA THR A 75 14.75 -11.55 -8.87
C THR A 75 14.68 -10.48 -9.95
N GLN A 76 13.49 -10.20 -10.42
CA GLN A 76 13.29 -9.24 -11.49
C GLN A 76 12.47 -8.06 -11.01
N SER A 77 13.01 -6.86 -11.17
CA SER A 77 12.25 -5.65 -10.81
C SER A 77 11.19 -5.40 -11.88
N LEU A 78 9.96 -5.25 -11.44
CA LEU A 78 8.84 -5.01 -12.35
C LEU A 78 8.39 -3.56 -12.35
N PHE A 79 8.47 -2.91 -11.19
CA PHE A 79 7.97 -1.54 -11.07
C PHE A 79 8.63 -0.87 -9.88
N ARG A 80 8.98 0.39 -10.04
CA ARG A 80 9.46 1.19 -8.94
C ARG A 80 9.00 2.61 -9.20
N GLY A 81 8.13 3.11 -8.36
CA GLY A 81 7.60 4.45 -8.54
C GLY A 81 6.35 4.69 -7.74
N TRP A 82 5.70 5.79 -8.04
CA TRP A 82 4.48 6.19 -7.34
C TRP A 82 3.26 5.60 -8.02
N MET A 83 2.34 5.11 -7.21
CA MET A 83 1.02 4.71 -7.65
C MET A 83 -0.02 5.54 -6.92
N PHE A 84 -1.09 5.90 -7.64
CA PHE A 84 -2.12 6.77 -7.09
C PHE A 84 -3.45 6.03 -7.03
N ALA A 85 -4.14 6.16 -5.92
CA ALA A 85 -5.43 5.48 -5.74
C ALA A 85 -6.46 5.97 -6.74
N SER A 86 -6.36 7.23 -7.16
CA SER A 86 -7.33 7.79 -8.09
C SER A 86 -7.16 7.26 -9.52
N SER A 87 -6.10 6.52 -9.81
CA SER A 87 -5.83 6.03 -11.15
C SER A 87 -5.55 4.54 -11.18
N PRO A 88 -6.41 3.73 -10.58
CA PRO A 88 -6.12 2.31 -10.52
C PRO A 88 -6.17 1.61 -11.87
N ALA A 89 -6.89 2.18 -12.81
CA ALA A 89 -6.98 1.57 -14.13
C ALA A 89 -5.71 1.74 -14.94
N LEU A 90 -4.81 2.59 -14.50
CA LEU A 90 -3.58 2.82 -15.21
C LEU A 90 -2.46 2.04 -14.54
N SER A 91 -2.63 0.75 -14.50
CA SER A 91 -1.65 -0.09 -13.84
C SER A 91 -0.32 -0.01 -14.56
N ALA A 92 0.73 0.25 -13.82
CA ALA A 92 2.06 0.30 -14.39
C ALA A 92 2.74 -1.06 -14.32
N LEU A 93 2.09 -2.04 -13.76
CA LEU A 93 2.76 -3.30 -13.52
C LEU A 93 2.86 -4.19 -14.73
N GLU A 94 2.06 -4.10 -15.70
CA GLU A 94 2.16 -4.87 -16.96
C GLU A 94 2.57 -6.32 -16.79
N HIS A 95 2.01 -6.99 -15.82
CA HIS A 95 2.30 -8.39 -15.60
C HIS A 95 1.18 -9.24 -16.19
N PRO A 96 1.48 -10.38 -16.82
CA PRO A 96 0.44 -11.18 -17.45
C PRO A 96 -0.53 -11.84 -16.48
N VAL A 97 -0.09 -12.09 -15.25
CA VAL A 97 -0.91 -12.78 -14.26
C VAL A 97 -1.41 -11.89 -13.16
N TYR A 98 -0.60 -10.95 -12.70
CA TYR A 98 -0.92 -10.18 -11.52
C TYR A 98 -1.05 -8.70 -11.80
N ASP A 99 -1.92 -8.06 -11.03
CA ASP A 99 -2.04 -6.61 -11.04
C ASP A 99 -2.15 -6.16 -9.59
N VAL A 100 -1.61 -4.99 -9.29
CA VAL A 100 -1.62 -4.44 -7.93
C VAL A 100 -1.84 -2.95 -8.02
N TRP A 101 -2.66 -2.42 -7.12
CA TRP A 101 -2.85 -0.98 -7.06
C TRP A 101 -3.09 -0.54 -5.63
N VAL A 102 -2.97 0.77 -5.41
CA VAL A 102 -3.10 1.39 -4.10
C VAL A 102 -4.54 1.76 -3.85
N LEU A 103 -5.02 1.46 -2.66
CA LEU A 103 -6.35 1.88 -2.24
C LEU A 103 -6.29 3.01 -1.24
N ASP A 104 -5.40 2.93 -0.26
CA ASP A 104 -5.46 3.86 0.86
C ASP A 104 -4.16 3.86 1.62
N CYS A 105 -4.01 4.84 2.51
CA CYS A 105 -2.92 4.91 3.46
C CYS A 105 -3.50 4.95 4.86
N LEU A 106 -2.96 4.14 5.75
CA LEU A 106 -3.37 4.10 7.13
C LEU A 106 -2.19 4.37 8.03
N GLY A 107 -2.46 4.74 9.26
CA GLY A 107 -1.41 4.96 10.22
C GLY A 107 -1.77 4.40 11.57
N PRO A 108 -0.79 4.32 12.46
CA PRO A 108 -1.05 3.77 13.80
C PRO A 108 -2.02 4.61 14.59
N VAL A 109 -2.13 5.86 14.22
CA VAL A 109 -3.08 6.74 14.89
C VAL A 109 -4.47 6.20 14.85
N GLN A 110 -4.82 5.50 13.77
CA GLN A 110 -6.16 5.01 13.67
C GLN A 110 -6.48 3.94 14.66
N LYS A 111 -5.49 3.14 15.04
CA LYS A 111 -5.75 2.18 16.05
C LYS A 111 -5.99 2.83 17.37
N LEU A 112 -5.23 3.88 17.66
CA LEU A 112 -5.42 4.57 18.91
C LEU A 112 -6.77 5.22 18.96
N ASP A 113 -7.18 5.78 17.85
CA ASP A 113 -8.48 6.39 17.80
C ASP A 113 -9.57 5.42 18.09
N LEU A 114 -9.47 4.24 17.57
CA LEU A 114 -10.48 3.26 17.81
C LEU A 114 -10.57 2.87 19.26
N SER A 115 -9.44 2.77 19.90
CA SER A 115 -9.47 2.40 21.30
C SER A 115 -9.99 3.52 22.16
N GLN A 116 -9.89 4.73 21.71
CA GLN A 116 -10.37 5.85 22.50
C GLN A 116 -11.77 6.23 22.21
N LYS A 117 -12.25 5.95 21.04
CA LYS A 117 -13.56 6.38 20.70
C LYS A 117 -14.64 5.97 21.63
N PRO A 118 -14.64 4.77 22.10
CA PRO A 118 -15.70 4.38 23.01
C PRO A 118 -15.76 5.24 24.24
N ILE A 119 -14.66 5.83 24.55
CA ILE A 119 -14.64 6.64 25.72
C ILE A 119 -15.42 7.86 25.59
N GLN A 120 -15.49 8.37 24.42
CA GLN A 120 -16.14 9.60 24.22
C GLN A 120 -17.55 9.51 24.36
N ASN A 121 -18.10 8.42 24.28
CA ASN A 121 -19.53 8.39 24.32
C ASN A 121 -20.12 8.26 25.64
#